data_6ec21993bc9ff981ed776b59526fe9ce
#
_entry.id   6ec21993bc9ff981ed776b59526fe9ce
#
_cell.length_a   1.000
_cell.length_b   1.000
_cell.length_c   1.000
_cell.angle_alpha   90.00
_cell.angle_beta   90.00
_cell.angle_gamma   90.00
#
_symmetry.space_group_name_H-M   'P 1'
#
loop_
_entity.id
_entity.type
_entity.pdbx_description
1 polymer ?
#
loop_
_entity_poly.entity_id
_entity_poly.type
_entity_poly.pdbx_seq_one_letter_code
_entity_poly.pdbx_strand_id
1 'polypeptide(L)'
;MSRRKGELTSGRINREWPYQVALPADHLLGKNYDVTYGFCRDLSLCPRGHTVRRDDVTYSVFCFADPNHADLFRERINGERFDPKDMGRGPNWHLWRKK
;
A
#
# COMPACT_ATOMS: atom_id res chain seq x y z
N MET A 1 1.95 -6.38 27.39
CA MET A 1 3.09 -6.43 26.48
C MET A 1 3.33 -5.06 25.85
N SER A 2 4.54 -4.65 25.85
CA SER A 2 4.86 -3.35 25.25
C SER A 2 5.10 -3.50 23.75
N ARG A 3 4.65 -2.48 23.02
CA ARG A 3 4.91 -2.39 21.61
C ARG A 3 6.36 -1.94 21.39
N ARG A 4 7.00 -2.45 20.38
CA ARG A 4 8.34 -2.00 20.06
C ARG A 4 8.33 -0.54 19.66
N LYS A 5 9.32 0.18 20.12
CA LYS A 5 9.50 1.56 19.74
C LYS A 5 9.77 1.63 18.23
N GLY A 6 9.08 2.51 17.54
CA GLY A 6 9.24 2.66 16.10
C GLY A 6 8.42 1.69 15.25
N GLU A 7 7.61 0.85 15.89
CA GLU A 7 6.76 -0.07 15.15
C GLU A 7 5.77 0.70 14.27
N LEU A 8 5.61 0.25 13.02
CA LEU A 8 4.70 0.90 12.07
C LEU A 8 3.30 0.29 12.19
N THR A 9 2.40 1.06 12.77
CA THR A 9 0.99 0.68 12.84
C THR A 9 0.26 1.19 11.60
N SER A 10 -0.92 0.63 11.31
CA SER A 10 -1.72 1.11 10.18
C SER A 10 -2.03 2.60 10.30
N GLY A 11 -2.35 3.06 11.51
CA GLY A 11 -2.64 4.48 11.73
C GLY A 11 -1.44 5.36 11.43
N ARG A 12 -0.25 4.95 11.86
CA ARG A 12 0.96 5.70 11.59
C ARG A 12 1.29 5.72 10.11
N ILE A 13 1.16 4.58 9.44
CA ILE A 13 1.40 4.49 8.00
C ILE A 13 0.47 5.45 7.25
N ASN A 14 -0.81 5.45 7.59
CA ASN A 14 -1.79 6.30 6.92
C ASN A 14 -1.54 7.78 7.18
N ARG A 15 -0.94 8.12 8.32
CA ARG A 15 -0.66 9.49 8.69
C ARG A 15 0.62 10.02 8.03
N GLU A 16 1.67 9.20 7.96
CA GLU A 16 2.99 9.61 7.47
C GLU A 16 3.22 9.25 6.01
N TRP A 17 2.51 8.25 5.48
CA TRP A 17 2.59 7.84 4.07
C TRP A 17 1.18 7.77 3.48
N PRO A 18 0.48 8.92 3.39
CA PRO A 18 -0.94 8.93 3.02
C PRO A 18 -1.23 8.70 1.53
N TYR A 19 -0.21 8.81 0.68
CA TYR A 19 -0.40 8.68 -0.77
C TYR A 19 -0.18 7.22 -1.15
N GLN A 20 -1.28 6.50 -1.39
CA GLN A 20 -1.24 5.04 -1.46
C GLN A 20 -1.77 4.52 -2.79
N VAL A 21 -1.17 3.43 -3.25
CA VAL A 21 -1.50 2.80 -4.53
C VAL A 21 -1.69 1.30 -4.31
N ALA A 22 -2.80 0.77 -4.78
CA ALA A 22 -3.12 -0.65 -4.67
C ALA A 22 -2.79 -1.38 -5.97
N LEU A 23 -2.30 -2.60 -5.83
CA LEU A 23 -1.89 -3.43 -6.94
C LEU A 23 -2.29 -4.87 -6.62
N PRO A 24 -2.92 -5.62 -7.55
CA PRO A 24 -3.24 -7.02 -7.27
C PRO A 24 -1.99 -7.77 -6.83
N ALA A 25 -2.12 -8.54 -5.75
CA ALA A 25 -0.96 -9.20 -5.15
C ALA A 25 -0.27 -10.17 -6.12
N ASP A 26 -1.02 -10.77 -7.03
CA ASP A 26 -0.43 -11.69 -8.00
C ASP A 26 0.46 -11.00 -9.03
N HIS A 27 0.36 -9.68 -9.17
CA HIS A 27 1.28 -8.91 -10.02
C HIS A 27 2.69 -8.79 -9.42
N LEU A 28 2.85 -9.19 -8.15
CA LEU A 28 4.13 -9.09 -7.45
C LEU A 28 4.88 -10.42 -7.41
N LEU A 29 4.52 -11.37 -8.26
CA LEU A 29 5.17 -12.68 -8.27
C LEU A 29 6.37 -12.68 -9.22
N GLY A 30 7.38 -13.48 -8.85
CA GLY A 30 8.55 -13.70 -9.69
C GLY A 30 9.31 -12.42 -9.99
N LYS A 31 9.65 -12.21 -11.26
CA LYS A 31 10.44 -11.06 -11.68
C LYS A 31 9.75 -9.72 -11.40
N ASN A 32 8.42 -9.72 -11.38
CA ASN A 32 7.69 -8.49 -11.14
C ASN A 32 7.93 -7.94 -9.74
N TYR A 33 8.18 -8.82 -8.77
CA TYR A 33 8.50 -8.40 -7.41
C TYR A 33 9.77 -7.52 -7.41
N ASP A 34 10.82 -8.03 -8.02
CA ASP A 34 12.09 -7.31 -8.05
C ASP A 34 12.01 -6.02 -8.84
N VAL A 35 11.32 -6.04 -9.98
CA VAL A 35 11.15 -4.85 -10.81
C VAL A 35 10.38 -3.77 -10.06
N THR A 36 9.29 -4.17 -9.41
CA THR A 36 8.43 -3.25 -8.67
C THR A 36 9.18 -2.59 -7.51
N TYR A 37 9.84 -3.38 -6.67
CA TYR A 37 10.57 -2.83 -5.53
C TYR A 37 11.83 -2.10 -5.95
N GLY A 38 12.48 -2.54 -7.03
CA GLY A 38 13.62 -1.83 -7.58
C GLY A 38 13.26 -0.43 -8.03
N PHE A 39 12.09 -0.28 -8.66
CA PHE A 39 11.60 1.03 -9.08
C PHE A 39 11.39 1.96 -7.88
N CYS A 40 10.97 1.39 -6.74
CA CYS A 40 10.68 2.18 -5.55
C CYS A 40 11.91 2.53 -4.72
N ARG A 41 13.10 2.06 -5.10
CA ARG A 41 14.31 2.23 -4.28
C ARG A 41 14.58 3.68 -3.89
N ASP A 42 14.40 4.60 -4.81
CA ASP A 42 14.68 6.01 -4.59
C ASP A 42 13.43 6.83 -4.30
N LEU A 43 12.31 6.16 -4.04
CA LEU A 43 11.06 6.84 -3.73
C LEU A 43 10.80 6.78 -2.23
N SER A 44 9.83 7.58 -1.78
CA SER A 44 9.47 7.67 -0.36
C SER A 44 8.56 6.54 0.10
N LEU A 45 8.83 5.32 -0.35
CA LEU A 45 8.01 4.16 -0.02
C LEU A 45 8.16 3.77 1.44
N CYS A 46 7.04 3.58 2.12
CA CYS A 46 7.03 3.03 3.46
C CYS A 46 7.55 1.58 3.44
N PRO A 47 8.40 1.18 4.39
CA PRO A 47 8.90 -0.20 4.43
C PRO A 47 7.82 -1.25 4.65
N ARG A 48 6.64 -0.83 5.11
CA ARG A 48 5.49 -1.70 5.24
C ARG A 48 4.30 -1.10 4.51
N GLY A 49 3.45 -1.94 3.97
CA GLY A 49 2.23 -1.48 3.34
C GLY A 49 1.03 -2.18 3.95
N HIS A 50 -0.07 -2.11 3.26
CA HIS A 50 -1.31 -2.79 3.66
C HIS A 50 -1.61 -3.92 2.72
N THR A 51 -2.42 -4.87 3.19
CA THR A 51 -3.01 -5.90 2.34
C THR A 51 -4.52 -5.81 2.51
N VAL A 52 -5.23 -5.65 1.41
CA VAL A 52 -6.69 -5.50 1.45
C VAL A 52 -7.33 -6.41 0.42
N ARG A 53 -8.63 -6.63 0.55
CA ARG A 53 -9.39 -7.48 -0.38
C ARG A 53 -10.57 -6.71 -0.92
N ARG A 54 -10.83 -6.92 -2.22
CA ARG A 54 -12.00 -6.38 -2.90
C ARG A 54 -12.43 -7.39 -3.98
N ASP A 55 -13.69 -7.80 -3.94
CA ASP A 55 -14.24 -8.76 -4.93
C ASP A 55 -13.41 -10.04 -5.02
N ASP A 56 -13.02 -10.57 -3.85
CA ASP A 56 -12.23 -11.79 -3.72
C ASP A 56 -10.81 -11.69 -4.29
N VAL A 57 -10.35 -10.48 -4.59
CA VAL A 57 -8.99 -10.24 -5.05
C VAL A 57 -8.19 -9.60 -3.92
N THR A 58 -7.02 -10.14 -3.66
CA THR A 58 -6.10 -9.58 -2.66
C THR A 58 -5.24 -8.52 -3.34
N TYR A 59 -5.13 -7.35 -2.71
CA TYR A 59 -4.32 -6.25 -3.22
C TYR A 59 -3.23 -5.92 -2.22
N SER A 60 -2.04 -5.63 -2.73
CA SER A 60 -0.97 -5.05 -1.93
C SER A 60 -1.01 -3.54 -2.10
N VAL A 61 -0.96 -2.81 -1.00
CA VAL A 61 -1.03 -1.35 -1.00
C VAL A 61 0.35 -0.79 -0.68
N PHE A 62 0.89 0.00 -1.60
CA PHE A 62 2.17 0.67 -1.46
C PHE A 62 1.93 2.09 -1.00
N CYS A 63 2.59 2.50 0.07
CA CYS A 63 2.32 3.76 0.74
C CYS A 63 3.50 4.72 0.59
N PHE A 64 3.24 5.94 0.14
CA PHE A 64 4.27 6.93 -0.14
C PHE A 64 4.05 8.20 0.67
N ALA A 65 5.15 8.84 1.06
CA ALA A 65 5.10 10.12 1.76
C ALA A 65 4.96 11.31 0.80
N ASP A 66 5.33 11.11 -0.47
CA ASP A 66 5.32 12.16 -1.49
C ASP A 66 4.26 11.82 -2.55
N PRO A 67 3.31 12.72 -2.81
CA PRO A 67 2.26 12.46 -3.80
C PRO A 67 2.81 12.25 -5.21
N ASN A 68 3.92 12.91 -5.56
CA ASN A 68 4.52 12.75 -6.88
C ASN A 68 5.09 11.34 -7.03
N HIS A 69 5.67 10.80 -5.96
CA HIS A 69 6.18 9.43 -5.97
C HIS A 69 5.05 8.43 -6.16
N ALA A 70 3.93 8.65 -5.50
CA ALA A 70 2.77 7.78 -5.64
C ALA A 70 2.24 7.80 -7.09
N ASP A 71 2.19 8.99 -7.70
CA ASP A 71 1.73 9.11 -9.08
C ASP A 71 2.68 8.43 -10.06
N LEU A 72 4.00 8.61 -9.87
CA LEU A 72 4.99 7.93 -10.70
C LEU A 72 4.85 6.41 -10.61
N PHE A 73 4.70 5.92 -9.40
CA PHE A 73 4.53 4.48 -9.17
C PHE A 73 3.24 3.98 -9.82
N ARG A 74 2.14 4.69 -9.61
CA ARG A 74 0.85 4.28 -10.16
C ARG A 74 0.87 4.19 -11.68
N GLU A 75 1.50 5.16 -12.33
CA GLU A 75 1.61 5.17 -13.78
C GLU A 75 2.53 4.06 -14.28
N ARG A 76 3.66 3.87 -13.62
CA ARG A 76 4.65 2.87 -14.04
C ARG A 76 4.12 1.45 -13.91
N ILE A 77 3.42 1.16 -12.82
CA ILE A 77 2.96 -0.19 -12.48
C ILE A 77 1.51 -0.41 -12.93
N ASN A 78 0.83 0.65 -13.35
CA ASN A 78 -0.58 0.60 -13.70
C ASN A 78 -1.43 0.18 -12.50
N GLY A 79 -1.11 0.79 -11.35
CA GLY A 79 -1.85 0.53 -10.11
C GLY A 79 -3.08 1.41 -10.00
N GLU A 80 -3.82 1.21 -8.93
CA GLU A 80 -5.03 1.94 -8.63
C GLU A 80 -4.85 2.75 -7.35
N ARG A 81 -5.28 4.01 -7.37
CA ARG A 81 -5.17 4.85 -6.18
C ARG A 81 -5.98 4.25 -5.04
N PHE A 82 -5.37 4.20 -3.87
CA PHE A 82 -5.99 3.67 -2.67
C PHE A 82 -6.15 4.78 -1.62
N ASP A 83 -7.38 4.96 -1.13
CA ASP A 83 -7.64 5.91 -0.06
C ASP A 83 -7.77 5.13 1.25
N PRO A 84 -6.93 5.43 2.26
CA PRO A 84 -7.03 4.74 3.55
C PRO A 84 -8.42 4.77 4.17
N LYS A 85 -9.21 5.78 3.85
CA LYS A 85 -10.59 5.89 4.34
C LYS A 85 -11.50 4.81 3.79
N ASP A 86 -11.11 4.16 2.71
CA ASP A 86 -11.89 3.08 2.10
C ASP A 86 -11.67 1.74 2.79
N MET A 87 -10.75 1.65 3.75
CA MET A 87 -10.56 0.43 4.52
C MET A 87 -11.73 0.24 5.48
N GLY A 88 -12.10 -1.03 5.68
CA GLY A 88 -13.13 -1.37 6.65
C GLY A 88 -12.65 -1.12 8.08
N ARG A 89 -13.55 -1.30 9.03
CA ARG A 89 -13.27 -1.07 10.44
C ARG A 89 -13.52 -2.33 11.24
N GLY A 90 -12.87 -2.43 12.40
CA GLY A 90 -13.01 -3.56 13.28
C GLY A 90 -12.63 -4.86 12.58
N PRO A 91 -13.48 -5.90 12.64
CA PRO A 91 -13.16 -7.19 12.00
C PRO A 91 -13.07 -7.10 10.48
N ASN A 92 -13.55 -6.02 9.89
CA ASN A 92 -13.51 -5.83 8.43
C ASN A 92 -12.37 -4.93 7.98
N TRP A 93 -11.37 -4.71 8.82
CA TRP A 93 -10.27 -3.80 8.52
C TRP A 93 -9.52 -4.13 7.23
N HIS A 94 -9.54 -5.38 6.82
CA HIS A 94 -8.83 -5.84 5.63
C HIS A 94 -9.64 -5.67 4.34
N LEU A 95 -10.86 -5.17 4.43
CA LEU A 95 -11.71 -5.00 3.25
C LEU A 95 -11.50 -3.62 2.63
N TRP A 96 -11.43 -3.59 1.33
CA TRP A 96 -11.36 -2.35 0.57
C TRP A 96 -12.76 -2.00 0.07
N ARG A 97 -13.33 -0.98 0.64
CA ARG A 97 -14.74 -0.62 0.40
C ARG A 97 -14.83 0.58 -0.54
N LYS A 98 -14.18 0.48 -1.66
CA LYS A 98 -14.20 1.55 -2.65
C LYS A 98 -15.62 1.75 -3.18
N LYS A 99 -16.00 3.01 -3.24
CA LYS A 99 -17.31 3.38 -3.79
C LYS A 99 -17.25 3.52 -5.30
#